data_2ec2230a1c80a83bdee93632505fa71f
#
_entry.id   2ec2230a1c80a83bdee93632505fa71f
#
_cell.length_a   1.000
_cell.length_b   1.000
_cell.length_c   1.000
_cell.angle_alpha   90.00
_cell.angle_beta   90.00
_cell.angle_gamma   90.00
#
_symmetry.space_group_name_H-M   'P 1'
#
loop_
_entity.id
_entity.type
_entity.pdbx_description
1 polymer ?
#
loop_
_entity_poly.entity_id
_entity_poly.type
_entity_poly.pdbx_seq_one_letter_code
_entity_poly.pdbx_strand_id
1 'polypeptide(L)'
;MKTDKQFTPYKTPKEVLDAYEKIHQTMLPHVKTMFNRVPKTSFEIRQTEAFRAESASAEYFAGSPDGTRPGVFYVPILDATTFNTTGGMESLFLHEAIPGHHYQISLQQEDTLLPKFMRYGGNNAYVEGWALYCESLGKELGLYTDPYQYMGALGDEMHRAIRLVVDVGMHWKGWTREEAIAYMMSNEPISEDGAVAEIER
;
A
#
# COMPACT_ATOMS: atom_id res chain seq x y z
N MET A 1 17.99 10.69 5.59
CA MET A 1 16.65 10.27 6.03
C MET A 1 16.64 8.80 6.48
N LYS A 2 17.02 7.82 5.67
CA LYS A 2 16.89 6.37 6.03
C LYS A 2 17.59 5.94 7.34
N THR A 3 18.60 6.64 7.79
CA THR A 3 19.41 6.29 9.00
C THR A 3 19.21 7.22 10.19
N ASP A 4 18.38 8.25 10.06
CA ASP A 4 18.15 9.21 11.13
C ASP A 4 17.09 8.67 12.11
N LYS A 5 17.45 8.61 13.39
CA LYS A 5 16.60 8.06 14.46
C LYS A 5 15.26 8.76 14.64
N GLN A 6 15.12 10.01 14.20
CA GLN A 6 13.83 10.70 14.25
C GLN A 6 12.78 10.01 13.38
N PHE A 7 13.18 9.26 12.34
CA PHE A 7 12.29 8.53 11.44
C PHE A 7 12.08 7.06 11.81
N THR A 8 12.67 6.60 12.90
CA THR A 8 12.46 5.25 13.45
C THR A 8 12.05 5.33 14.92
N PRO A 9 10.89 5.96 15.21
CA PRO A 9 10.51 6.27 16.60
C PRO A 9 9.94 5.08 17.38
N TYR A 10 9.58 4.00 16.69
CA TYR A 10 8.87 2.88 17.31
C TYR A 10 9.82 1.92 18.02
N LYS A 11 9.31 1.29 19.07
CA LYS A 11 10.04 0.28 19.87
C LYS A 11 9.40 -1.10 19.77
N THR A 12 8.11 -1.14 19.48
CA THR A 12 7.33 -2.37 19.45
C THR A 12 6.46 -2.42 18.18
N PRO A 13 6.12 -3.61 17.69
CA PRO A 13 5.18 -3.76 16.57
C PRO A 13 3.82 -3.11 16.85
N LYS A 14 3.37 -3.14 18.10
CA LYS A 14 2.13 -2.49 18.51
C LYS A 14 2.13 -0.99 18.24
N GLU A 15 3.24 -0.30 18.52
CA GLU A 15 3.35 1.14 18.24
C GLU A 15 3.23 1.46 16.74
N VAL A 16 3.74 0.59 15.87
CA VAL A 16 3.57 0.74 14.42
C VAL A 16 2.11 0.57 14.02
N LEU A 17 1.43 -0.46 14.55
CA LEU A 17 0.01 -0.70 14.27
C LEU A 17 -0.87 0.44 14.81
N ASP A 18 -0.58 0.95 16.01
CA ASP A 18 -1.27 2.10 16.59
C ASP A 18 -1.09 3.37 15.73
N ALA A 19 0.07 3.53 15.07
CA ALA A 19 0.30 4.64 14.15
C ALA A 19 -0.56 4.52 12.89
N TYR A 20 -0.73 3.34 12.32
CA TYR A 20 -1.67 3.12 11.22
C TYR A 20 -3.13 3.36 11.66
N GLU A 21 -3.52 2.93 12.85
CA GLU A 21 -4.85 3.23 13.38
C GLU A 21 -5.07 4.74 13.56
N LYS A 22 -4.04 5.47 13.96
CA LYS A 22 -4.09 6.94 14.04
C LYS A 22 -4.30 7.59 12.66
N ILE A 23 -3.66 7.07 11.60
CA ILE A 23 -3.90 7.51 10.22
C ILE A 23 -5.38 7.28 9.88
N HIS A 24 -5.91 6.10 10.16
CA HIS A 24 -7.32 5.78 9.97
C HIS A 24 -8.25 6.78 10.64
N GLN A 25 -8.04 7.04 11.94
CA GLN A 25 -8.89 7.98 12.70
C GLN A 25 -8.81 9.41 12.17
N THR A 26 -7.64 9.84 11.67
CA THR A 26 -7.45 11.17 11.11
C THR A 26 -8.29 11.37 9.84
N MET A 27 -8.34 10.37 8.96
CA MET A 27 -9.01 10.48 7.67
C MET A 27 -10.52 10.20 7.71
N LEU A 28 -11.03 9.46 8.71
CA LEU A 28 -12.45 9.05 8.79
C LEU A 28 -13.47 10.18 8.57
N PRO A 29 -13.32 11.39 9.16
CA PRO A 29 -14.24 12.49 8.93
C PRO A 29 -14.29 12.93 7.45
N HIS A 30 -13.14 12.89 6.78
CA HIS A 30 -13.00 13.32 5.38
C HIS A 30 -13.57 12.29 4.41
N VAL A 31 -13.40 10.99 4.68
CA VAL A 31 -13.98 9.91 3.86
C VAL A 31 -15.49 10.10 3.70
N LYS A 32 -16.19 10.43 4.79
CA LYS A 32 -17.64 10.64 4.77
C LYS A 32 -18.11 11.82 3.93
N THR A 33 -17.24 12.81 3.69
CA THR A 33 -17.55 13.95 2.82
C THR A 33 -17.27 13.65 1.35
N MET A 34 -16.37 12.72 1.06
CA MET A 34 -15.96 12.37 -0.31
C MET A 34 -16.77 11.22 -0.89
N PHE A 35 -17.21 10.28 -0.05
CA PHE A 35 -17.82 9.02 -0.49
C PHE A 35 -19.20 8.80 0.16
N ASN A 36 -20.21 8.58 -0.68
CA ASN A 36 -21.59 8.34 -0.23
C ASN A 36 -21.85 6.89 0.22
N ARG A 37 -21.07 5.94 -0.27
CA ARG A 37 -21.21 4.51 0.06
C ARG A 37 -20.05 4.11 0.95
N VAL A 38 -20.34 3.32 1.97
CA VAL A 38 -19.35 2.77 2.89
C VAL A 38 -19.50 1.26 2.90
N PRO A 39 -18.41 0.48 2.85
CA PRO A 39 -18.46 -0.96 3.01
C PRO A 39 -19.12 -1.36 4.34
N LYS A 40 -19.90 -2.43 4.32
CA LYS A 40 -20.45 -3.07 5.54
C LYS A 40 -19.40 -3.96 6.20
N THR A 41 -18.56 -4.58 5.39
CA THR A 41 -17.46 -5.41 5.83
C THR A 41 -16.44 -4.54 6.58
N SER A 42 -16.14 -4.90 7.81
CA SER A 42 -15.08 -4.27 8.59
C SER A 42 -13.69 -4.71 8.13
N PHE A 43 -12.65 -4.00 8.57
CA PHE A 43 -11.27 -4.45 8.39
C PHE A 43 -10.46 -4.30 9.67
N GLU A 44 -9.32 -4.97 9.70
CA GLU A 44 -8.35 -4.93 10.78
C GLU A 44 -6.96 -4.69 10.21
N ILE A 45 -6.10 -4.07 11.03
CA ILE A 45 -4.68 -3.90 10.72
C ILE A 45 -3.93 -4.91 11.57
N ARG A 46 -3.15 -5.78 10.94
CA ARG A 46 -2.41 -6.85 11.63
C ARG A 46 -0.95 -6.86 11.21
N GLN A 47 -0.09 -7.27 12.14
CA GLN A 47 1.27 -7.64 11.78
C GLN A 47 1.25 -8.93 10.95
N THR A 48 2.08 -8.96 9.90
CA THR A 48 2.32 -10.17 9.11
C THR A 48 2.93 -11.25 10.00
N GLU A 49 2.49 -12.49 9.84
CA GLU A 49 2.95 -13.62 10.63
C GLU A 49 4.47 -13.84 10.43
N ALA A 50 5.17 -14.16 11.53
CA ALA A 50 6.63 -14.25 11.54
C ALA A 50 7.22 -15.19 10.48
N PHE A 51 6.52 -16.30 10.17
CA PHE A 51 7.01 -17.30 9.23
C PHE A 51 7.07 -16.81 7.76
N ARG A 52 6.36 -15.74 7.42
CA ARG A 52 6.34 -15.17 6.06
C ARG A 52 6.77 -13.71 5.98
N ALA A 53 7.01 -13.07 7.13
CA ALA A 53 7.26 -11.63 7.20
C ALA A 53 8.51 -11.17 6.42
N GLU A 54 9.55 -12.02 6.32
CA GLU A 54 10.79 -11.69 5.58
C GLU A 54 10.57 -11.53 4.07
N SER A 55 9.65 -12.28 3.51
CA SER A 55 9.36 -12.29 2.06
C SER A 55 8.07 -11.56 1.69
N ALA A 56 7.26 -11.17 2.68
CA ALA A 56 6.00 -10.50 2.44
C ALA A 56 6.18 -9.00 2.22
N SER A 57 5.45 -8.45 1.27
CA SER A 57 5.11 -7.02 1.23
C SER A 57 3.90 -6.74 2.13
N ALA A 58 3.62 -5.47 2.37
CA ALA A 58 2.32 -5.08 2.90
C ALA A 58 1.22 -5.47 1.89
N GLU A 59 0.08 -5.95 2.39
CA GLU A 59 -0.96 -6.53 1.53
C GLU A 59 -2.33 -6.50 2.20
N TYR A 60 -3.39 -6.42 1.38
CA TYR A 60 -4.76 -6.53 1.85
C TYR A 60 -5.39 -7.85 1.46
N PHE A 61 -5.98 -8.53 2.44
CA PHE A 61 -6.83 -9.71 2.22
C PHE A 61 -8.30 -9.36 2.42
N ALA A 62 -9.11 -9.68 1.41
CA ALA A 62 -10.53 -9.37 1.44
C ALA A 62 -11.27 -10.14 2.56
N GLY A 63 -12.22 -9.45 3.18
CA GLY A 63 -13.18 -10.04 4.08
C GLY A 63 -14.20 -10.94 3.38
N SER A 64 -15.20 -11.42 4.11
CA SER A 64 -16.33 -12.13 3.52
C SER A 64 -17.44 -11.15 3.11
N PRO A 65 -18.14 -11.39 1.99
CA PRO A 65 -19.21 -10.50 1.50
C PRO A 65 -20.41 -10.39 2.44
N ASP A 66 -20.58 -11.35 3.35
CA ASP A 66 -21.62 -11.36 4.38
C ASP A 66 -21.21 -10.60 5.66
N GLY A 67 -19.98 -10.08 5.72
CA GLY A 67 -19.44 -9.33 6.84
C GLY A 67 -19.05 -10.18 8.05
N THR A 68 -19.10 -11.51 7.97
CA THR A 68 -18.77 -12.39 9.10
C THR A 68 -17.25 -12.48 9.35
N ARG A 69 -16.44 -12.23 8.35
CA ARG A 69 -15.00 -12.16 8.45
C ARG A 69 -14.51 -10.79 7.96
N PRO A 70 -13.73 -10.04 8.78
CA PRO A 70 -13.20 -8.76 8.37
C PRO A 70 -12.17 -8.93 7.24
N GLY A 71 -11.94 -7.86 6.47
CA GLY A 71 -10.75 -7.71 5.67
C GLY A 71 -9.54 -7.50 6.56
N VAL A 72 -8.35 -7.81 6.07
CA VAL A 72 -7.13 -7.65 6.86
C VAL A 72 -6.07 -6.94 6.04
N PHE A 73 -5.60 -5.81 6.52
CA PHE A 73 -4.39 -5.15 6.06
C PHE A 73 -3.21 -5.69 6.87
N TYR A 74 -2.34 -6.44 6.22
CA TYR A 74 -1.14 -7.00 6.82
C TYR A 74 0.06 -6.07 6.63
N VAL A 75 0.77 -5.81 7.72
CA VAL A 75 1.98 -4.98 7.75
C VAL A 75 3.17 -5.86 8.17
N PRO A 76 4.19 -6.05 7.31
CA PRO A 76 5.39 -6.77 7.69
C PRO A 76 6.25 -5.88 8.61
N ILE A 77 6.39 -6.28 9.86
CA ILE A 77 7.19 -5.60 10.88
C ILE A 77 8.23 -6.59 11.39
N LEU A 78 9.40 -6.63 10.76
CA LEU A 78 10.50 -7.50 11.17
C LEU A 78 11.14 -6.99 12.46
N ASP A 79 11.43 -5.69 12.50
CA ASP A 79 11.97 -4.99 13.65
C ASP A 79 11.37 -3.59 13.71
N ALA A 80 10.56 -3.33 14.73
CA ALA A 80 9.90 -2.05 14.89
C ALA A 80 10.89 -0.90 15.08
N THR A 81 12.08 -1.17 15.66
CA THR A 81 13.11 -0.14 15.90
C THR A 81 13.77 0.36 14.62
N THR A 82 13.63 -0.35 13.53
CA THR A 82 14.11 0.03 12.20
C THR A 82 12.99 0.46 11.25
N PHE A 83 11.73 0.37 11.70
CA PHE A 83 10.58 0.76 10.88
C PHE A 83 10.57 2.26 10.62
N ASN A 84 10.78 2.64 9.36
CA ASN A 84 10.98 4.02 8.96
C ASN A 84 9.65 4.71 8.59
N THR A 85 9.33 5.80 9.29
CA THR A 85 8.09 6.57 9.07
C THR A 85 8.05 7.31 7.74
N THR A 86 9.21 7.54 7.09
CA THR A 86 9.27 8.20 5.77
C THR A 86 9.07 7.24 4.60
N GLY A 87 8.75 5.97 4.88
CA GLY A 87 8.48 4.95 3.88
C GLY A 87 7.06 4.92 3.35
N GLY A 88 6.36 6.06 3.34
CA GLY A 88 5.02 6.12 2.74
C GLY A 88 3.92 5.47 3.58
N MET A 89 3.96 5.55 4.92
CA MET A 89 2.91 4.95 5.77
C MET A 89 1.50 5.42 5.42
N GLU A 90 1.34 6.72 5.15
CA GLU A 90 0.03 7.28 4.81
C GLU A 90 -0.43 6.85 3.41
N SER A 91 0.46 6.86 2.40
CA SER A 91 0.15 6.38 1.05
C SER A 91 -0.18 4.89 1.04
N LEU A 92 0.58 4.09 1.77
CA LEU A 92 0.33 2.65 1.90
C LEU A 92 -1.03 2.36 2.56
N PHE A 93 -1.40 3.10 3.61
CA PHE A 93 -2.72 2.96 4.23
C PHE A 93 -3.84 3.30 3.25
N LEU A 94 -3.69 4.37 2.46
CA LEU A 94 -4.65 4.76 1.43
C LEU A 94 -4.78 3.69 0.34
N HIS A 95 -3.69 3.01 0.01
CA HIS A 95 -3.65 1.94 -0.98
C HIS A 95 -4.35 0.67 -0.50
N GLU A 96 -3.93 0.15 0.65
CA GLU A 96 -4.36 -1.16 1.13
C GLU A 96 -5.73 -1.13 1.85
N ALA A 97 -5.99 -0.05 2.61
CA ALA A 97 -7.17 0.04 3.46
C ALA A 97 -8.25 0.95 2.85
N ILE A 98 -8.37 2.17 3.35
CA ILE A 98 -9.43 3.12 2.99
C ILE A 98 -8.82 4.38 2.37
N PRO A 99 -9.33 4.80 1.19
CA PRO A 99 -10.41 4.23 0.38
C PRO A 99 -9.93 3.22 -0.67
N GLY A 100 -8.73 2.62 -0.50
CA GLY A 100 -8.09 1.71 -1.44
C GLY A 100 -8.72 0.32 -1.55
N HIS A 101 -7.89 -0.71 -1.48
CA HIS A 101 -8.30 -2.10 -1.73
C HIS A 101 -9.46 -2.56 -0.87
N HIS A 102 -9.40 -2.35 0.45
CA HIS A 102 -10.50 -2.75 1.32
C HIS A 102 -11.82 -2.13 0.87
N TYR A 103 -11.82 -0.84 0.63
CA TYR A 103 -13.02 -0.09 0.29
C TYR A 103 -13.64 -0.54 -1.04
N GLN A 104 -12.82 -0.59 -2.09
CA GLN A 104 -13.24 -0.97 -3.42
C GLN A 104 -13.74 -2.42 -3.48
N ILE A 105 -12.93 -3.35 -2.99
CA ILE A 105 -13.23 -4.79 -3.08
C ILE A 105 -14.47 -5.13 -2.26
N SER A 106 -14.60 -4.58 -1.04
CA SER A 106 -15.77 -4.82 -0.21
C SER A 106 -17.05 -4.30 -0.86
N LEU A 107 -17.06 -3.06 -1.38
CA LEU A 107 -18.23 -2.52 -2.09
C LEU A 107 -18.58 -3.34 -3.34
N GLN A 108 -17.58 -3.79 -4.09
CA GLN A 108 -17.79 -4.64 -5.28
C GLN A 108 -18.41 -5.98 -4.90
N GLN A 109 -17.91 -6.62 -3.84
CA GLN A 109 -18.43 -7.90 -3.36
C GLN A 109 -19.82 -7.80 -2.73
N GLU A 110 -20.14 -6.69 -2.10
CA GLU A 110 -21.44 -6.41 -1.48
C GLU A 110 -22.54 -6.06 -2.51
N ASP A 111 -22.18 -5.65 -3.72
CA ASP A 111 -23.15 -5.28 -4.75
C ASP A 111 -23.78 -6.51 -5.42
N THR A 112 -24.94 -6.91 -4.92
CA THR A 112 -25.66 -8.09 -5.42
C THR A 112 -26.27 -7.92 -6.80
N LEU A 113 -26.30 -6.71 -7.35
CA LEU A 113 -26.76 -6.44 -8.72
C LEU A 113 -25.71 -6.81 -9.75
N LEU A 114 -24.45 -6.86 -9.35
CA LEU A 114 -23.36 -7.30 -10.23
C LEU A 114 -23.38 -8.82 -10.41
N PRO A 115 -23.12 -9.32 -11.63
CA PRO A 115 -22.94 -10.75 -11.84
C PRO A 115 -21.73 -11.28 -11.08
N LYS A 116 -21.75 -12.57 -10.73
CA LYS A 116 -20.70 -13.18 -9.86
C LYS A 116 -19.28 -12.99 -10.37
N PHE A 117 -19.07 -13.07 -11.70
CA PHE A 117 -17.74 -12.89 -12.27
C PHE A 117 -17.19 -11.47 -12.10
N MET A 118 -18.04 -10.46 -12.01
CA MET A 118 -17.65 -9.08 -11.70
C MET A 118 -17.47 -8.87 -10.21
N ARG A 119 -18.28 -9.51 -9.37
CA ARG A 119 -18.18 -9.38 -7.91
C ARG A 119 -16.91 -9.99 -7.33
N TYR A 120 -16.49 -11.12 -7.88
CA TYR A 120 -15.39 -11.95 -7.35
C TYR A 120 -14.22 -12.09 -8.33
N GLY A 121 -14.36 -11.63 -9.54
CA GLY A 121 -13.26 -11.55 -10.50
C GLY A 121 -12.37 -10.34 -10.23
N GLY A 122 -11.10 -10.45 -10.59
CA GLY A 122 -10.12 -9.38 -10.48
C GLY A 122 -9.70 -8.87 -11.87
N ASN A 123 -9.58 -7.56 -11.98
CA ASN A 123 -8.86 -6.91 -13.08
C ASN A 123 -7.78 -6.04 -12.43
N ASN A 124 -6.51 -6.43 -12.57
CA ASN A 124 -5.41 -5.76 -11.88
C ASN A 124 -5.31 -4.28 -12.23
N ALA A 125 -5.58 -3.89 -13.49
CA ALA A 125 -5.58 -2.48 -13.87
C ALA A 125 -6.65 -1.68 -13.12
N TYR A 126 -7.82 -2.28 -12.86
CA TYR A 126 -8.88 -1.65 -12.09
C TYR A 126 -8.58 -1.62 -10.58
N VAL A 127 -8.12 -2.73 -10.02
CA VAL A 127 -7.86 -2.87 -8.59
C VAL A 127 -6.67 -2.02 -8.17
N GLU A 128 -5.54 -2.17 -8.85
CA GLU A 128 -4.32 -1.41 -8.56
C GLU A 128 -4.43 0.07 -8.98
N GLY A 129 -5.09 0.33 -10.11
CA GLY A 129 -5.31 1.70 -10.57
C GLY A 129 -6.19 2.51 -9.62
N TRP A 130 -7.21 1.89 -9.00
CA TRP A 130 -8.01 2.52 -7.96
C TRP A 130 -7.16 2.81 -6.70
N ALA A 131 -6.42 1.82 -6.23
CA ALA A 131 -5.59 1.97 -5.04
C ALA A 131 -4.53 3.06 -5.23
N LEU A 132 -3.88 3.10 -6.40
CA LEU A 132 -2.94 4.16 -6.77
C LEU A 132 -3.61 5.54 -6.83
N TYR A 133 -4.81 5.64 -7.39
CA TYR A 133 -5.58 6.87 -7.37
C TYR A 133 -5.88 7.33 -5.94
N CYS A 134 -6.20 6.39 -5.03
CA CYS A 134 -6.46 6.70 -3.63
C CYS A 134 -5.24 7.31 -2.92
N GLU A 135 -4.03 6.91 -3.26
CA GLU A 135 -2.81 7.52 -2.73
C GLU A 135 -2.75 9.02 -3.05
N SER A 136 -3.24 9.45 -4.21
CA SER A 136 -3.27 10.87 -4.59
C SER A 136 -4.25 11.72 -3.78
N LEU A 137 -5.23 11.09 -3.10
CA LEU A 137 -6.26 11.77 -2.31
C LEU A 137 -5.81 12.12 -0.87
N GLY A 138 -4.56 11.87 -0.53
CA GLY A 138 -4.09 12.02 0.84
C GLY A 138 -4.34 13.40 1.44
N LYS A 139 -4.11 14.47 0.68
CA LYS A 139 -4.34 15.85 1.17
C LYS A 139 -5.82 16.13 1.44
N GLU A 140 -6.70 15.71 0.55
CA GLU A 140 -8.15 15.86 0.67
C GLU A 140 -8.70 15.04 1.85
N LEU A 141 -8.01 13.96 2.19
CA LEU A 141 -8.31 13.10 3.33
C LEU A 141 -7.63 13.54 4.65
N GLY A 142 -6.98 14.72 4.67
CA GLY A 142 -6.36 15.29 5.86
C GLY A 142 -5.00 14.68 6.21
N LEU A 143 -4.40 13.94 5.29
CA LEU A 143 -3.06 13.34 5.39
C LEU A 143 -2.01 14.20 4.67
N TYR A 144 -0.77 13.72 4.61
CA TYR A 144 0.36 14.41 3.98
C TYR A 144 0.62 15.83 4.54
N THR A 145 0.26 16.04 5.80
CA THR A 145 0.54 17.29 6.52
C THR A 145 1.99 17.40 6.95
N ASP A 146 2.65 16.25 7.14
CA ASP A 146 4.08 16.15 7.36
C ASP A 146 4.79 16.06 5.99
N PRO A 147 5.73 16.96 5.66
CA PRO A 147 6.49 16.91 4.41
C PRO A 147 7.22 15.60 4.18
N TYR A 148 7.63 14.90 5.24
CA TYR A 148 8.30 13.61 5.12
C TYR A 148 7.34 12.49 4.71
N GLN A 149 6.09 12.51 5.19
CA GLN A 149 5.06 11.58 4.73
C GLN A 149 4.71 11.83 3.25
N TYR A 150 4.59 13.09 2.86
CA TYR A 150 4.36 13.43 1.46
C TYR A 150 5.55 13.04 0.55
N MET A 151 6.79 13.20 1.03
CA MET A 151 7.97 12.73 0.31
C MET A 151 7.99 11.20 0.16
N GLY A 152 7.50 10.47 1.15
CA GLY A 152 7.29 9.02 1.05
C GLY A 152 6.32 8.65 -0.06
N ALA A 153 5.16 9.31 -0.10
CA ALA A 153 4.16 9.10 -1.15
C ALA A 153 4.70 9.39 -2.56
N LEU A 154 5.48 10.46 -2.72
CA LEU A 154 6.16 10.76 -4.00
C LEU A 154 7.21 9.69 -4.37
N GLY A 155 7.87 9.09 -3.37
CA GLY A 155 8.77 7.95 -3.57
C GLY A 155 8.03 6.72 -4.09
N ASP A 156 6.87 6.39 -3.51
CA ASP A 156 6.02 5.29 -3.95
C ASP A 156 5.51 5.51 -5.39
N GLU A 157 5.08 6.74 -5.71
CA GLU A 157 4.66 7.10 -7.07
C GLU A 157 5.82 6.96 -8.07
N MET A 158 7.01 7.42 -7.71
CA MET A 158 8.22 7.28 -8.55
C MET A 158 8.56 5.80 -8.78
N HIS A 159 8.52 4.97 -7.73
CA HIS A 159 8.76 3.53 -7.84
C HIS A 159 7.78 2.87 -8.83
N ARG A 160 6.50 3.21 -8.77
CA ARG A 160 5.49 2.71 -9.73
C ARG A 160 5.74 3.22 -11.15
N ALA A 161 6.15 4.47 -11.32
CA ALA A 161 6.53 5.01 -12.62
C ALA A 161 7.74 4.26 -13.23
N ILE A 162 8.72 3.93 -12.39
CA ILE A 162 9.88 3.12 -12.80
C ILE A 162 9.46 1.72 -13.25
N ARG A 163 8.51 1.07 -12.55
CA ARG A 163 7.95 -0.23 -12.96
C ARG A 163 7.40 -0.20 -14.38
N LEU A 164 6.70 0.86 -14.79
CA LEU A 164 6.17 1.00 -16.15
C LEU A 164 7.29 0.97 -17.20
N VAL A 165 8.46 1.50 -16.87
CA VAL A 165 9.61 1.54 -17.78
C VAL A 165 10.35 0.21 -17.82
N VAL A 166 10.69 -0.35 -16.64
CA VAL A 166 11.49 -1.59 -16.58
C VAL A 166 10.71 -2.81 -17.07
N ASP A 167 9.40 -2.89 -16.77
CA ASP A 167 8.54 -3.97 -17.28
C ASP A 167 8.53 -3.99 -18.81
N VAL A 168 8.22 -2.85 -19.44
CA VAL A 168 8.26 -2.72 -20.91
C VAL A 168 9.68 -2.90 -21.45
N GLY A 169 10.68 -2.41 -20.72
CA GLY A 169 12.10 -2.60 -21.05
C GLY A 169 12.45 -4.06 -21.18
N MET A 170 12.16 -4.85 -20.17
CA MET A 170 12.49 -6.28 -20.16
C MET A 170 11.62 -7.10 -21.10
N HIS A 171 10.29 -6.97 -21.01
CA HIS A 171 9.36 -7.86 -21.71
C HIS A 171 9.12 -7.49 -23.18
N TRP A 172 9.37 -6.25 -23.57
CA TRP A 172 9.13 -5.79 -24.95
C TRP A 172 10.39 -5.30 -25.66
N LYS A 173 11.29 -4.60 -24.94
CA LYS A 173 12.49 -3.99 -25.55
C LYS A 173 13.72 -4.89 -25.50
N GLY A 174 13.65 -6.01 -24.78
CA GLY A 174 14.74 -6.96 -24.64
C GLY A 174 15.88 -6.47 -23.72
N TRP A 175 15.56 -5.62 -22.75
CA TRP A 175 16.54 -5.23 -21.73
C TRP A 175 16.99 -6.44 -20.93
N THR A 176 18.26 -6.44 -20.60
CA THR A 176 18.83 -7.39 -19.66
C THR A 176 18.37 -7.07 -18.23
N ARG A 177 18.48 -8.05 -17.35
CA ARG A 177 18.29 -7.88 -15.92
C ARG A 177 19.12 -6.72 -15.35
N GLU A 178 20.40 -6.68 -15.74
CA GLU A 178 21.35 -5.68 -15.29
C GLU A 178 20.99 -4.26 -15.75
N GLU A 179 20.50 -4.12 -16.97
CA GLU A 179 20.00 -2.83 -17.48
C GLU A 179 18.79 -2.35 -16.69
N ALA A 180 17.86 -3.25 -16.33
CA ALA A 180 16.69 -2.91 -15.53
C ALA A 180 17.08 -2.50 -14.10
N ILE A 181 17.97 -3.24 -13.43
CA ILE A 181 18.50 -2.92 -12.10
C ILE A 181 19.21 -1.55 -12.13
N ALA A 182 20.08 -1.32 -13.11
CA ALA A 182 20.80 -0.05 -13.25
C ALA A 182 19.83 1.13 -13.46
N TYR A 183 18.74 0.93 -14.23
CA TYR A 183 17.73 1.95 -14.43
C TYR A 183 17.01 2.29 -13.13
N MET A 184 16.58 1.29 -12.35
CA MET A 184 15.94 1.52 -11.04
C MET A 184 16.88 2.31 -10.11
N MET A 185 18.10 1.83 -9.92
CA MET A 185 19.06 2.46 -9.00
C MET A 185 19.47 3.87 -9.42
N SER A 186 19.35 4.22 -10.70
CA SER A 186 19.64 5.58 -11.18
C SER A 186 18.47 6.56 -11.00
N ASN A 187 17.25 6.06 -10.79
CA ASN A 187 16.03 6.89 -10.75
C ASN A 187 15.36 6.93 -9.36
N GLU A 188 15.72 6.03 -8.44
CA GLU A 188 15.23 6.06 -7.06
C GLU A 188 16.30 5.64 -6.05
N PRO A 189 16.19 6.05 -4.78
CA PRO A 189 17.15 5.68 -3.73
C PRO A 189 16.88 4.26 -3.20
N ILE A 190 16.98 3.24 -4.05
CA ILE A 190 16.84 1.82 -3.72
C ILE A 190 18.22 1.19 -3.52
N SER A 191 18.33 0.18 -2.64
CA SER A 191 19.53 -0.65 -2.54
C SER A 191 19.63 -1.62 -3.72
N GLU A 192 20.82 -2.11 -4.03
CA GLU A 192 21.01 -3.12 -5.06
C GLU A 192 20.18 -4.38 -4.79
N ASP A 193 20.19 -4.89 -3.54
CA ASP A 193 19.37 -6.03 -3.15
C ASP A 193 17.86 -5.76 -3.35
N GLY A 194 17.41 -4.54 -3.05
CA GLY A 194 16.02 -4.14 -3.28
C GLY A 194 15.67 -4.08 -4.76
N ALA A 195 16.56 -3.53 -5.60
CA ALA A 195 16.36 -3.48 -7.04
C ALA A 195 16.38 -4.90 -7.65
N VAL A 196 17.30 -5.76 -7.20
CA VAL A 196 17.35 -7.18 -7.60
C VAL A 196 16.04 -7.88 -7.26
N ALA A 197 15.55 -7.75 -6.00
CA ALA A 197 14.30 -8.38 -5.56
C ALA A 197 13.10 -7.91 -6.39
N GLU A 198 13.06 -6.63 -6.77
CA GLU A 198 11.96 -6.09 -7.58
C GLU A 198 12.01 -6.58 -9.03
N ILE A 199 13.21 -6.66 -9.64
CA ILE A 199 13.38 -7.07 -11.05
C ILE A 199 13.21 -8.58 -11.23
N GLU A 200 13.51 -9.39 -10.20
CA GLU A 200 13.36 -10.86 -10.23
C GLU A 200 12.01 -11.37 -9.74
N ARG A 201 11.13 -10.50 -9.34
CA ARG A 201 9.80 -10.78 -8.79
C ARG A 201 8.85 -11.51 -9.74
#